data_2e2f5fc46868be546a00aaf4d7e1b8cd
#
_entry.id   2e2f5fc46868be546a00aaf4d7e1b8cd
#
_cell.length_a   1.000
_cell.length_b   1.000
_cell.length_c   1.000
_cell.angle_alpha   90.00
_cell.angle_beta   90.00
_cell.angle_gamma   90.00
#
_symmetry.space_group_name_H-M   'P 1'
#
loop_
_entity.id
_entity.type
_entity.pdbx_description
1 polymer ?
#
loop_
_entity_poly.entity_id
_entity_poly.type
_entity_poly.pdbx_seq_one_letter_code
_entity_poly.pdbx_strand_id
1 'polypeptide(L)'
;RDLADFIKERQAHQVRGLIQHDHVRPKLAIIQTIDNPVIDTYVRLKKAYGADILIEVEVHKIAQDQALSLIEKLNADKSIHGIIIQLPLEFPDQTQELVDAVAPEKDVDGLGKSATMDPATPMAINWLLVGYNIELRGKNIVIVGNGRLVGAPLARIWRDSGLNVTVLDSATRDLSAEISNADVVVTATGVPGLVQSQDIKNGAIVVDAGTASE
;
A
#
# COMPACT_ATOMS: atom_id res chain seq x y z
N ARG A 1 -11.66 -11.66 -6.22
CA ARG A 1 -12.83 -11.27 -5.40
C ARG A 1 -12.93 -12.15 -4.17
N ASP A 2 -13.00 -13.47 -4.29
CA ASP A 2 -13.23 -14.41 -3.18
C ASP A 2 -12.24 -14.24 -2.02
N LEU A 3 -10.94 -14.07 -2.33
CA LEU A 3 -9.93 -13.79 -1.31
C LEU A 3 -10.18 -12.45 -0.58
N ALA A 4 -10.55 -11.41 -1.32
CA ALA A 4 -10.83 -10.10 -0.73
C ALA A 4 -12.09 -10.12 0.14
N ASP A 5 -13.12 -10.85 -0.27
CA ASP A 5 -14.34 -11.03 0.50
C ASP A 5 -14.09 -11.84 1.77
N PHE A 6 -13.31 -12.91 1.68
CA PHE A 6 -12.86 -13.68 2.85
C PHE A 6 -12.08 -12.83 3.86
N ILE A 7 -11.15 -11.99 3.36
CA ILE A 7 -10.37 -11.07 4.22
C ILE A 7 -11.30 -10.06 4.90
N LYS A 8 -12.26 -9.50 4.15
CA LYS A 8 -13.22 -8.52 4.67
C LYS A 8 -14.10 -9.12 5.77
N GLU A 9 -14.63 -10.32 5.57
CA GLU A 9 -15.43 -11.02 6.60
C GLU A 9 -14.62 -11.30 7.86
N ARG A 10 -13.38 -11.76 7.70
CA ARG A 10 -12.46 -12.00 8.82
C ARG A 10 -12.18 -10.71 9.59
N GLN A 11 -11.90 -9.60 8.90
CA GLN A 11 -11.65 -8.30 9.54
C GLN A 11 -12.89 -7.80 10.27
N ALA A 12 -14.09 -7.88 9.66
CA ALA A 12 -15.32 -7.51 10.30
C ALA A 12 -15.59 -8.33 11.57
N HIS A 13 -15.23 -9.62 11.56
CA HIS A 13 -15.34 -10.46 12.76
C HIS A 13 -14.37 -10.00 13.86
N GLN A 14 -13.12 -9.71 13.51
CA GLN A 14 -12.11 -9.21 14.45
C GLN A 14 -12.55 -7.87 15.08
N VAL A 15 -13.03 -6.93 14.26
CA VAL A 15 -13.51 -5.62 14.77
C VAL A 15 -14.74 -5.78 15.68
N ARG A 16 -15.67 -6.68 15.35
CA ARG A 16 -16.78 -7.00 16.28
C ARG A 16 -16.27 -7.48 17.63
N GLY A 17 -15.22 -8.31 17.64
CA GLY A 17 -14.57 -8.75 18.88
C GLY A 17 -14.04 -7.58 19.71
N LEU A 18 -13.30 -6.66 19.09
CA LEU A 18 -12.79 -5.44 19.76
C LEU A 18 -13.92 -4.60 20.36
N ILE A 19 -15.03 -4.44 19.61
CA ILE A 19 -16.17 -3.65 20.09
C ILE A 19 -16.86 -4.33 21.27
N GLN A 20 -17.05 -5.65 21.21
CA GLN A 20 -17.82 -6.40 22.21
C GLN A 20 -17.04 -6.71 23.48
N HIS A 21 -15.76 -7.06 23.36
CA HIS A 21 -14.95 -7.51 24.49
C HIS A 21 -14.09 -6.38 25.08
N ASP A 22 -13.50 -5.56 24.21
CA ASP A 22 -12.55 -4.52 24.63
C ASP A 22 -13.17 -3.12 24.68
N HIS A 23 -14.43 -2.99 24.21
CA HIS A 23 -15.16 -1.73 24.10
C HIS A 23 -14.43 -0.69 23.23
N VAL A 24 -13.60 -1.15 22.29
CA VAL A 24 -12.85 -0.32 21.36
C VAL A 24 -13.58 -0.26 20.03
N ARG A 25 -13.87 0.95 19.55
CA ARG A 25 -14.35 1.22 18.19
C ARG A 25 -13.20 1.77 17.37
N PRO A 26 -12.60 0.97 16.48
CA PRO A 26 -11.49 1.44 15.67
C PRO A 26 -11.88 2.63 14.80
N LYS A 27 -11.02 3.64 14.77
CA LYS A 27 -11.22 4.85 13.98
C LYS A 27 -9.95 5.17 13.19
N LEU A 28 -10.13 5.46 11.90
CA LEU A 28 -9.09 5.84 10.94
C LEU A 28 -9.29 7.29 10.54
N ALA A 29 -8.25 8.11 10.66
CA ALA A 29 -8.19 9.45 10.13
C ALA A 29 -7.43 9.48 8.80
N ILE A 30 -8.00 10.11 7.78
CA ILE A 30 -7.35 10.32 6.48
C ILE A 30 -7.17 11.82 6.29
N ILE A 31 -5.94 12.26 6.06
CA ILE A 31 -5.60 13.65 5.76
C ILE A 31 -5.43 13.78 4.24
N GLN A 32 -6.21 14.65 3.62
CA GLN A 32 -6.19 14.96 2.19
C GLN A 32 -5.92 16.44 1.99
N THR A 33 -4.89 16.77 1.19
CA THR A 33 -4.44 18.15 0.98
C THR A 33 -4.76 18.72 -0.40
N ILE A 34 -5.20 17.89 -1.33
CA ILE A 34 -5.59 18.32 -2.68
C ILE A 34 -6.95 17.75 -3.06
N ASP A 35 -7.68 18.48 -3.89
CA ASP A 35 -8.88 17.98 -4.55
C ASP A 35 -8.49 17.32 -5.88
N ASN A 36 -8.68 16.00 -5.94
CA ASN A 36 -8.38 15.21 -7.12
C ASN A 36 -9.39 14.06 -7.24
N PRO A 37 -10.08 13.90 -8.39
CA PRO A 37 -11.11 12.88 -8.56
C PRO A 37 -10.63 11.43 -8.33
N VAL A 38 -9.36 11.14 -8.65
CA VAL A 38 -8.76 9.82 -8.43
C VAL A 38 -8.60 9.59 -6.93
N ILE A 39 -8.05 10.56 -6.20
CA ILE A 39 -7.89 10.51 -4.75
C ILE A 39 -9.27 10.38 -4.07
N ASP A 40 -10.24 11.19 -4.47
CA ASP A 40 -11.60 11.13 -3.92
C ASP A 40 -12.23 9.74 -4.13
N THR A 41 -11.93 9.08 -5.25
CA THR A 41 -12.37 7.70 -5.49
C THR A 41 -11.73 6.72 -4.49
N TYR A 42 -10.42 6.79 -4.25
CA TYR A 42 -9.75 5.94 -3.27
C TYR A 42 -10.22 6.21 -1.84
N VAL A 43 -10.41 7.47 -1.47
CA VAL A 43 -10.94 7.85 -0.15
C VAL A 43 -12.37 7.30 0.02
N ARG A 44 -13.22 7.42 -1.00
CA ARG A 44 -14.58 6.87 -0.99
C ARG A 44 -14.57 5.35 -0.81
N LEU A 45 -13.67 4.63 -1.51
CA LEU A 45 -13.51 3.18 -1.34
C LEU A 45 -13.05 2.81 0.07
N LYS A 46 -12.09 3.54 0.65
CA LYS A 46 -11.64 3.34 2.04
C LYS A 46 -12.79 3.55 3.03
N LYS A 47 -13.61 4.60 2.84
CA LYS A 47 -14.79 4.83 3.68
C LYS A 47 -15.83 3.69 3.58
N ALA A 48 -16.12 3.25 2.37
CA ALA A 48 -17.07 2.17 2.15
C ALA A 48 -16.57 0.87 2.78
N TYR A 49 -15.30 0.53 2.57
CA TYR A 49 -14.69 -0.65 3.16
C TYR A 49 -14.65 -0.57 4.69
N GLY A 50 -14.29 0.59 5.25
CA GLY A 50 -14.33 0.81 6.70
C GLY A 50 -15.71 0.57 7.29
N ALA A 51 -16.77 1.08 6.63
CA ALA A 51 -18.15 0.83 7.05
C ALA A 51 -18.51 -0.67 7.02
N ASP A 52 -18.09 -1.39 5.98
CA ASP A 52 -18.34 -2.84 5.87
C ASP A 52 -17.69 -3.65 7.01
N ILE A 53 -16.52 -3.21 7.48
CA ILE A 53 -15.77 -3.88 8.56
C ILE A 53 -15.91 -3.19 9.92
N LEU A 54 -16.84 -2.25 10.07
CA LEU A 54 -17.17 -1.54 11.31
C LEU A 54 -16.05 -0.62 11.84
N ILE A 55 -15.19 -0.12 10.98
CA ILE A 55 -14.21 0.92 11.27
C ILE A 55 -14.77 2.27 10.88
N GLU A 56 -14.76 3.23 11.80
CA GLU A 56 -15.10 4.61 11.48
C GLU A 56 -13.95 5.27 10.69
N VAL A 57 -14.29 5.94 9.58
CA VAL A 57 -13.32 6.64 8.74
C VAL A 57 -13.64 8.12 8.68
N GLU A 58 -12.79 8.94 9.30
CA GLU A 58 -12.83 10.40 9.24
C GLU A 58 -11.92 10.91 8.12
N VAL A 59 -12.41 11.85 7.33
CA VAL A 59 -11.62 12.49 6.25
C VAL A 59 -11.47 13.96 6.55
N HIS A 60 -10.23 14.41 6.67
CA HIS A 60 -9.86 15.80 6.89
C HIS A 60 -9.31 16.39 5.59
N LYS A 61 -10.16 17.13 4.87
CA LYS A 61 -9.72 17.93 3.72
C LYS A 61 -9.23 19.28 4.22
N ILE A 62 -7.95 19.55 4.12
CA ILE A 62 -7.30 20.74 4.68
C ILE A 62 -6.23 21.29 3.74
N ALA A 63 -5.85 22.55 3.91
CA ALA A 63 -4.65 23.08 3.29
C ALA A 63 -3.40 22.42 3.89
N GLN A 64 -2.36 22.22 3.09
CA GLN A 64 -1.19 21.42 3.50
C GLN A 64 -0.39 22.06 4.64
N ASP A 65 -0.40 23.38 4.77
CA ASP A 65 0.24 24.11 5.87
C ASP A 65 -0.36 23.79 7.25
N GLN A 66 -1.59 23.26 7.28
CA GLN A 66 -2.28 22.83 8.49
C GLN A 66 -1.98 21.36 8.87
N ALA A 67 -1.33 20.61 7.97
CA ALA A 67 -1.21 19.16 8.11
C ALA A 67 -0.42 18.74 9.34
N LEU A 68 0.74 19.34 9.62
CA LEU A 68 1.56 19.02 10.80
C LEU A 68 0.77 19.22 12.10
N SER A 69 0.10 20.37 12.25
CA SER A 69 -0.70 20.65 13.45
C SER A 69 -1.85 19.68 13.63
N LEU A 70 -2.46 19.22 12.52
CA LEU A 70 -3.51 18.22 12.58
C LEU A 70 -2.94 16.84 12.95
N ILE A 71 -1.81 16.43 12.36
CA ILE A 71 -1.14 15.17 12.69
C ILE A 71 -0.81 15.10 14.19
N GLU A 72 -0.26 16.17 14.77
CA GLU A 72 0.03 16.25 16.20
C GLU A 72 -1.23 16.04 17.06
N LYS A 73 -2.34 16.66 16.70
CA LYS A 73 -3.63 16.48 17.39
C LYS A 73 -4.14 15.05 17.28
N LEU A 74 -4.08 14.45 16.08
CA LEU A 74 -4.53 13.08 15.83
C LEU A 74 -3.62 12.05 16.52
N ASN A 75 -2.31 12.31 16.59
CA ASN A 75 -1.37 11.48 17.36
C ASN A 75 -1.73 11.46 18.85
N ALA A 76 -2.10 12.61 19.42
CA ALA A 76 -2.48 12.73 20.82
C ALA A 76 -3.88 12.19 21.14
N ASP A 77 -4.77 12.09 20.14
CA ASP A 77 -6.15 11.64 20.32
C ASP A 77 -6.20 10.11 20.46
N LYS A 78 -6.55 9.64 21.66
CA LYS A 78 -6.67 8.20 21.97
C LYS A 78 -7.83 7.51 21.24
N SER A 79 -8.78 8.24 20.70
CA SER A 79 -9.88 7.68 19.92
C SER A 79 -9.49 7.38 18.47
N ILE A 80 -8.37 7.94 17.97
CA ILE A 80 -7.83 7.68 16.64
C ILE A 80 -6.80 6.56 16.73
N HIS A 81 -7.02 5.49 15.96
CA HIS A 81 -6.23 4.27 15.99
C HIS A 81 -5.33 4.12 14.77
N GLY A 82 -5.61 4.82 13.68
CA GLY A 82 -4.80 4.86 12.49
C GLY A 82 -4.87 6.21 11.80
N ILE A 83 -3.78 6.61 11.15
CA ILE A 83 -3.68 7.84 10.37
C ILE A 83 -3.11 7.52 9.00
N ILE A 84 -3.73 8.07 7.96
CA ILE A 84 -3.26 8.00 6.57
C ILE A 84 -3.02 9.42 6.07
N ILE A 85 -1.84 9.67 5.54
CA ILE A 85 -1.54 10.84 4.74
C ILE A 85 -1.81 10.47 3.29
N GLN A 86 -2.93 10.95 2.74
CA GLN A 86 -3.35 10.57 1.40
C GLN A 86 -2.47 11.24 0.34
N LEU A 87 -1.68 10.43 -0.34
CA LEU A 87 -0.79 10.88 -1.42
C LEU A 87 -1.51 10.88 -2.78
N PRO A 88 -1.05 11.72 -3.74
CA PRO A 88 0.01 12.73 -3.61
C PRO A 88 -0.44 13.95 -2.80
N LEU A 89 0.54 14.72 -2.32
CA LEU A 89 0.31 16.02 -1.66
C LEU A 89 0.30 17.17 -2.68
N GLU A 90 -0.24 18.32 -2.28
CA GLU A 90 -0.15 19.56 -3.05
C GLU A 90 1.31 19.99 -3.26
N PHE A 91 2.13 19.89 -2.20
CA PHE A 91 3.58 20.14 -2.24
C PHE A 91 4.32 18.83 -1.93
N PRO A 92 4.74 18.06 -2.98
CA PRO A 92 5.31 16.73 -2.80
C PRO A 92 6.63 16.70 -2.02
N ASP A 93 7.38 17.79 -2.01
CA ASP A 93 8.67 17.91 -1.29
C ASP A 93 8.52 17.73 0.23
N GLN A 94 7.34 18.02 0.78
CA GLN A 94 7.02 17.83 2.19
C GLN A 94 6.53 16.42 2.54
N THR A 95 6.44 15.53 1.55
CA THR A 95 5.85 14.19 1.76
C THR A 95 6.55 13.45 2.89
N GLN A 96 7.90 13.45 2.91
CA GLN A 96 8.64 12.70 3.92
C GLN A 96 8.44 13.28 5.32
N GLU A 97 8.41 14.59 5.44
CA GLU A 97 8.17 15.29 6.71
C GLU A 97 6.80 14.90 7.31
N LEU A 98 5.75 14.95 6.47
CA LEU A 98 4.40 14.68 6.95
C LEU A 98 4.18 13.20 7.30
N VAL A 99 4.70 12.26 6.50
CA VAL A 99 4.56 10.83 6.85
C VAL A 99 5.41 10.45 8.07
N ASP A 100 6.57 11.07 8.27
CA ASP A 100 7.43 10.85 9.44
C ASP A 100 6.84 11.47 10.73
N ALA A 101 5.95 12.45 10.61
CA ALA A 101 5.26 13.08 11.75
C ALA A 101 4.13 12.23 12.33
N VAL A 102 3.65 11.22 11.61
CA VAL A 102 2.66 10.28 12.12
C VAL A 102 3.30 9.37 13.17
N ALA A 103 2.65 9.22 14.32
CA ALA A 103 3.11 8.33 15.37
C ALA A 103 3.25 6.89 14.85
N PRO A 104 4.37 6.18 15.09
CA PRO A 104 4.65 4.88 14.51
C PRO A 104 3.55 3.84 14.71
N GLU A 105 2.89 3.85 15.86
CA GLU A 105 1.79 2.96 16.22
C GLU A 105 0.47 3.31 15.53
N LYS A 106 0.38 4.50 14.90
CA LYS A 106 -0.79 4.97 14.15
C LYS A 106 -0.54 5.07 12.64
N ASP A 107 0.71 4.87 12.19
CA ASP A 107 1.06 4.86 10.77
C ASP A 107 0.64 3.54 10.13
N VAL A 108 -0.63 3.45 9.77
CA VAL A 108 -1.21 2.25 9.15
C VAL A 108 -0.91 2.12 7.65
N ASP A 109 -0.33 3.15 7.03
CA ASP A 109 0.17 3.09 5.65
C ASP A 109 1.64 2.62 5.59
N GLY A 110 2.34 2.65 6.73
CA GLY A 110 3.72 2.17 6.83
C GLY A 110 4.73 3.00 6.02
N LEU A 111 4.51 4.31 5.89
CA LEU A 111 5.31 5.19 5.02
C LEU A 111 6.34 6.02 5.77
N GLY A 112 6.18 6.19 7.09
CA GLY A 112 7.12 6.90 7.95
C GLY A 112 8.37 6.05 8.22
N LYS A 113 9.49 6.72 8.52
CA LYS A 113 10.77 6.04 8.83
C LYS A 113 10.70 5.08 10.01
N SER A 114 9.85 5.41 10.99
CA SER A 114 9.68 4.64 12.23
C SER A 114 8.42 3.78 12.22
N ALA A 115 7.75 3.63 11.06
CA ALA A 115 6.54 2.84 10.94
C ALA A 115 6.77 1.41 11.44
N THR A 116 5.80 0.90 12.20
CA THR A 116 5.82 -0.47 12.73
C THR A 116 5.02 -1.44 11.87
N MET A 117 4.28 -0.93 10.90
CA MET A 117 3.47 -1.70 9.95
C MET A 117 4.09 -1.64 8.55
N ASP A 118 3.93 -2.72 7.80
CA ASP A 118 4.30 -2.74 6.39
C ASP A 118 3.21 -2.07 5.53
N PRO A 119 3.60 -1.42 4.41
CA PRO A 119 2.66 -0.77 3.52
C PRO A 119 1.58 -1.72 2.97
N ALA A 120 0.36 -1.20 2.84
CA ALA A 120 -0.82 -2.00 2.54
C ALA A 120 -0.76 -2.74 1.19
N THR A 121 -0.28 -2.09 0.11
CA THR A 121 -0.22 -2.72 -1.21
C THR A 121 0.82 -3.84 -1.29
N PRO A 122 2.06 -3.69 -0.80
CA PRO A 122 2.99 -4.82 -0.63
C PRO A 122 2.39 -5.99 0.13
N MET A 123 1.71 -5.74 1.23
CA MET A 123 1.05 -6.78 2.01
C MET A 123 -0.10 -7.45 1.25
N ALA A 124 -0.87 -6.69 0.48
CA ALA A 124 -1.93 -7.24 -0.37
C ALA A 124 -1.36 -8.16 -1.46
N ILE A 125 -0.22 -7.80 -2.06
CA ILE A 125 0.49 -8.65 -3.03
C ILE A 125 0.91 -9.97 -2.37
N ASN A 126 1.51 -9.92 -1.16
CA ASN A 126 1.87 -11.12 -0.41
C ASN A 126 0.65 -12.02 -0.15
N TRP A 127 -0.44 -11.46 0.31
CA TRP A 127 -1.66 -12.22 0.59
C TRP A 127 -2.29 -12.81 -0.66
N LEU A 128 -2.21 -12.09 -1.78
CA LEU A 128 -2.67 -12.59 -3.08
C LEU A 128 -1.86 -13.82 -3.50
N LEU A 129 -0.54 -13.74 -3.44
CA LEU A 129 0.34 -14.85 -3.82
C LEU A 129 0.13 -16.08 -2.90
N VAL A 130 0.05 -15.86 -1.60
CA VAL A 130 -0.25 -16.94 -0.63
C VAL A 130 -1.64 -17.55 -0.90
N GLY A 131 -2.64 -16.72 -1.18
CA GLY A 131 -4.01 -17.19 -1.47
C GLY A 131 -4.11 -18.04 -2.73
N TYR A 132 -3.17 -17.87 -3.67
CA TYR A 132 -3.04 -18.71 -4.86
C TYR A 132 -2.00 -19.82 -4.71
N ASN A 133 -1.48 -20.06 -3.50
CA ASN A 133 -0.44 -21.05 -3.20
C ASN A 133 0.84 -20.88 -4.04
N ILE A 134 1.21 -19.63 -4.30
CA ILE A 134 2.43 -19.28 -5.03
C ILE A 134 3.62 -19.29 -4.07
N GLU A 135 4.52 -20.24 -4.25
CA GLU A 135 5.79 -20.30 -3.52
C GLU A 135 6.83 -19.40 -4.21
N LEU A 136 7.44 -18.47 -3.45
CA LEU A 136 8.43 -17.53 -3.96
C LEU A 136 9.88 -17.99 -3.71
N ARG A 137 10.10 -18.91 -2.79
CA ARG A 137 11.45 -19.38 -2.45
C ARG A 137 12.10 -20.09 -3.63
N GLY A 138 13.33 -19.72 -3.92
CA GLY A 138 14.09 -20.28 -5.03
C GLY A 138 13.71 -19.74 -6.42
N LYS A 139 12.79 -18.76 -6.49
CA LYS A 139 12.41 -18.11 -7.73
C LYS A 139 13.22 -16.84 -7.97
N ASN A 140 13.45 -16.52 -9.24
CA ASN A 140 13.95 -15.23 -9.66
C ASN A 140 12.78 -14.24 -9.73
N ILE A 141 12.81 -13.24 -8.86
CA ILE A 141 11.73 -12.25 -8.75
C ILE A 141 12.22 -10.92 -9.28
N VAL A 142 11.44 -10.34 -10.18
CA VAL A 142 11.68 -9.01 -10.75
C VAL A 142 10.53 -8.08 -10.37
N ILE A 143 10.87 -6.92 -9.82
CA ILE A 143 9.92 -5.83 -9.57
C ILE A 143 10.25 -4.68 -10.52
N VAL A 144 9.30 -4.31 -11.37
CA VAL A 144 9.42 -3.20 -12.30
C VAL A 144 8.81 -1.96 -11.68
N GLY A 145 9.65 -1.00 -11.33
CA GLY A 145 9.28 0.20 -10.60
C GLY A 145 9.78 0.20 -9.15
N ASN A 146 10.47 1.27 -8.77
CA ASN A 146 11.05 1.47 -7.43
C ASN A 146 10.30 2.57 -6.64
N GLY A 147 8.98 2.61 -6.82
CA GLY A 147 8.14 3.63 -6.19
C GLY A 147 7.95 3.41 -4.69
N ARG A 148 7.77 4.53 -3.95
CA ARG A 148 7.59 4.59 -2.49
C ARG A 148 6.46 3.70 -1.97
N LEU A 149 5.33 3.60 -2.70
CA LEU A 149 4.13 2.95 -2.21
C LEU A 149 4.13 1.43 -2.42
N VAL A 150 4.85 0.94 -3.43
CA VAL A 150 4.79 -0.47 -3.82
C VAL A 150 6.17 -1.08 -4.01
N GLY A 151 6.91 -0.66 -5.04
CA GLY A 151 8.10 -1.40 -5.47
C GLY A 151 9.21 -1.42 -4.44
N ALA A 152 9.60 -0.27 -3.91
CA ALA A 152 10.66 -0.17 -2.92
C ALA A 152 10.33 -0.95 -1.62
N PRO A 153 9.16 -0.76 -0.99
CA PRO A 153 8.83 -1.51 0.22
C PRO A 153 8.63 -3.01 -0.04
N LEU A 154 8.05 -3.42 -1.16
CA LEU A 154 7.90 -4.83 -1.50
C LEU A 154 9.26 -5.51 -1.66
N ALA A 155 10.19 -4.84 -2.36
CA ALA A 155 11.56 -5.34 -2.52
C ALA A 155 12.27 -5.51 -1.17
N ARG A 156 12.11 -4.54 -0.24
CA ARG A 156 12.65 -4.61 1.11
C ARG A 156 12.08 -5.83 1.85
N ILE A 157 10.76 -5.95 1.94
CA ILE A 157 10.06 -7.02 2.66
C ILE A 157 10.53 -8.41 2.15
N TRP A 158 10.63 -8.57 0.84
CA TRP A 158 11.02 -9.84 0.24
C TRP A 158 12.50 -10.16 0.41
N ARG A 159 13.38 -9.15 0.31
CA ARG A 159 14.83 -9.33 0.59
C ARG A 159 15.09 -9.68 2.05
N ASP A 160 14.40 -9.00 2.97
CA ASP A 160 14.48 -9.27 4.41
C ASP A 160 13.99 -10.71 4.74
N SER A 161 13.10 -11.26 3.91
CA SER A 161 12.63 -12.66 3.97
C SER A 161 13.57 -13.63 3.26
N GLY A 162 14.72 -13.19 2.75
CA GLY A 162 15.72 -14.02 2.08
C GLY A 162 15.37 -14.41 0.63
N LEU A 163 14.45 -13.67 -0.03
CA LEU A 163 14.11 -13.90 -1.43
C LEU A 163 15.08 -13.19 -2.38
N ASN A 164 15.29 -13.78 -3.55
CA ASN A 164 16.12 -13.18 -4.62
C ASN A 164 15.28 -12.19 -5.44
N VAL A 165 15.48 -10.89 -5.19
CA VAL A 165 14.68 -9.82 -5.80
C VAL A 165 15.56 -8.82 -6.53
N THR A 166 15.29 -8.66 -7.82
CA THR A 166 15.83 -7.60 -8.66
C THR A 166 14.79 -6.49 -8.83
N VAL A 167 15.21 -5.24 -8.65
CA VAL A 167 14.34 -4.07 -8.88
C VAL A 167 14.83 -3.37 -10.14
N LEU A 168 13.92 -3.14 -11.06
CA LEU A 168 14.15 -2.43 -12.31
C LEU A 168 13.47 -1.06 -12.23
N ASP A 169 14.17 -0.04 -12.71
CA ASP A 169 13.68 1.34 -12.72
C ASP A 169 14.07 2.05 -14.04
N SER A 170 13.88 3.37 -14.09
CA SER A 170 14.18 4.17 -15.27
C SER A 170 15.66 4.18 -15.67
N ALA A 171 16.57 3.74 -14.80
CA ALA A 171 18.01 3.62 -15.10
C ALA A 171 18.37 2.24 -15.68
N THR A 172 17.45 1.28 -15.68
CA THR A 172 17.69 -0.06 -16.22
C THR A 172 17.82 -0.01 -17.74
N ARG A 173 18.96 -0.50 -18.25
CA ARG A 173 19.29 -0.38 -19.68
C ARG A 173 18.51 -1.34 -20.58
N ASP A 174 18.32 -2.58 -20.13
CA ASP A 174 17.65 -3.65 -20.87
C ASP A 174 16.59 -4.32 -20.00
N LEU A 175 15.43 -3.70 -19.98
CA LEU A 175 14.30 -4.17 -19.18
C LEU A 175 13.83 -5.56 -19.63
N SER A 176 13.78 -5.79 -20.94
CA SER A 176 13.31 -7.04 -21.53
C SER A 176 14.23 -8.21 -21.17
N ALA A 177 15.55 -8.04 -21.24
CA ALA A 177 16.51 -9.08 -20.88
C ALA A 177 16.39 -9.47 -19.40
N GLU A 178 16.22 -8.51 -18.50
CA GLU A 178 16.06 -8.78 -17.07
C GLU A 178 14.75 -9.51 -16.77
N ILE A 179 13.64 -9.10 -17.41
CA ILE A 179 12.31 -9.71 -17.21
C ILE A 179 12.27 -11.12 -17.79
N SER A 180 12.92 -11.37 -18.94
CA SER A 180 12.82 -12.65 -19.67
C SER A 180 13.29 -13.87 -18.87
N ASN A 181 14.08 -13.66 -17.82
CA ASN A 181 14.58 -14.73 -16.93
C ASN A 181 13.79 -14.82 -15.62
N ALA A 182 12.82 -13.93 -15.38
CA ALA A 182 12.07 -13.90 -14.14
C ALA A 182 11.02 -15.02 -14.06
N ASP A 183 10.91 -15.65 -12.90
CA ASP A 183 9.82 -16.58 -12.58
C ASP A 183 8.59 -15.84 -12.07
N VAL A 184 8.82 -14.67 -11.45
CA VAL A 184 7.77 -13.79 -10.92
C VAL A 184 8.10 -12.35 -11.35
N VAL A 185 7.13 -11.69 -11.95
CA VAL A 185 7.23 -10.28 -12.36
C VAL A 185 6.14 -9.48 -11.63
N VAL A 186 6.54 -8.44 -10.92
CA VAL A 186 5.60 -7.49 -10.33
C VAL A 186 5.77 -6.14 -11.04
N THR A 187 4.72 -5.63 -11.66
CA THR A 187 4.72 -4.28 -12.22
C THR A 187 4.17 -3.29 -11.19
N ALA A 188 4.93 -2.26 -10.89
CA ALA A 188 4.60 -1.22 -9.90
C ALA A 188 4.85 0.17 -10.49
N THR A 189 4.57 0.35 -11.77
CA THR A 189 4.69 1.62 -12.50
C THR A 189 3.31 2.11 -12.93
N GLY A 190 3.18 3.41 -13.17
CA GLY A 190 2.01 4.00 -13.81
C GLY A 190 2.16 4.13 -15.33
N VAL A 191 2.98 3.31 -15.97
CA VAL A 191 3.29 3.40 -17.42
C VAL A 191 2.72 2.17 -18.12
N PRO A 192 1.60 2.30 -18.85
CA PRO A 192 1.01 1.22 -19.64
C PRO A 192 1.98 0.76 -20.73
N GLY A 193 1.98 -0.54 -21.03
CA GLY A 193 2.76 -1.14 -22.09
C GLY A 193 4.29 -1.16 -21.87
N LEU A 194 4.77 -0.80 -20.68
CA LEU A 194 6.20 -0.85 -20.35
C LEU A 194 6.72 -2.29 -20.34
N VAL A 195 5.94 -3.23 -19.88
CA VAL A 195 6.22 -4.67 -19.92
C VAL A 195 5.27 -5.30 -20.93
N GLN A 196 5.81 -6.02 -21.91
CA GLN A 196 5.02 -6.63 -22.96
C GLN A 196 5.07 -8.16 -22.85
N SER A 197 4.11 -8.83 -23.47
CA SER A 197 3.98 -10.29 -23.39
C SER A 197 5.23 -11.05 -23.87
N GLN A 198 5.94 -10.52 -24.88
CA GLN A 198 7.18 -11.11 -25.38
C GLN A 198 8.35 -11.00 -24.41
N ASP A 199 8.30 -10.07 -23.44
CA ASP A 199 9.33 -9.91 -22.41
C ASP A 199 9.18 -10.96 -21.30
N ILE A 200 8.02 -11.59 -21.21
CA ILE A 200 7.67 -12.47 -20.10
C ILE A 200 7.95 -13.92 -20.47
N LYS A 201 8.70 -14.61 -19.63
CA LYS A 201 8.98 -16.03 -19.74
C LYS A 201 7.67 -16.84 -19.71
N ASN A 202 7.56 -17.84 -20.55
CA ASN A 202 6.39 -18.72 -20.53
C ASN A 202 6.27 -19.42 -19.17
N GLY A 203 5.09 -19.34 -18.57
CA GLY A 203 4.81 -19.89 -17.23
C GLY A 203 5.25 -18.99 -16.06
N ALA A 204 5.76 -17.79 -16.32
CA ALA A 204 6.02 -16.82 -15.25
C ALA A 204 4.72 -16.31 -14.63
N ILE A 205 4.80 -15.98 -13.35
CA ILE A 205 3.72 -15.38 -12.60
C ILE A 205 3.83 -13.86 -12.73
N VAL A 206 2.73 -13.21 -13.11
CA VAL A 206 2.69 -11.75 -13.23
C VAL A 206 1.69 -11.17 -12.24
N VAL A 207 2.15 -10.18 -11.48
CA VAL A 207 1.29 -9.37 -10.59
C VAL A 207 1.37 -7.93 -11.07
N ASP A 208 0.24 -7.38 -11.50
CA ASP A 208 0.16 -5.97 -11.88
C ASP A 208 -0.41 -5.14 -10.72
N ALA A 209 0.41 -4.21 -10.21
CA ALA A 209 0.04 -3.23 -9.20
C ALA A 209 0.01 -1.80 -9.79
N GLY A 210 0.03 -1.66 -11.10
CA GLY A 210 -0.14 -0.39 -11.79
C GLY A 210 -1.56 0.16 -11.61
N THR A 211 -1.68 1.48 -11.60
CA THR A 211 -2.98 2.17 -11.43
C THR A 211 -3.42 2.93 -12.69
N ALA A 212 -2.64 2.85 -13.77
CA ALA A 212 -3.02 3.43 -15.05
C ALA A 212 -4.09 2.56 -15.72
N SER A 213 -5.15 3.19 -16.22
CA SER A 213 -6.12 2.54 -17.12
C SER A 213 -5.70 2.77 -18.58
N GLU A 214 -5.75 1.73 -19.39
CA GLU A 214 -5.65 1.85 -20.84
C GLU A 214 -6.85 2.58 -21.43
#